data_3068a3296f63b5c39d9a13270f336ee2
#
_entry.id   3068a3296f63b5c39d9a13270f336ee2
#
_cell.length_a   1.000
_cell.length_b   1.000
_cell.length_c   1.000
_cell.angle_alpha   90.00
_cell.angle_beta   90.00
_cell.angle_gamma   90.00
#
_symmetry.space_group_name_H-M   'P 1'
#
loop_
_entity.id
_entity.type
_entity.pdbx_description
1 polymer ?
#
loop_
_entity_poly.entity_id
_entity_poly.type
_entity_poly.pdbx_seq_one_letter_code
_entity_poly.pdbx_strand_id
1 'polypeptide(L)'
;MKITHFKTLESTNQYLQNLLNEGVDIADNIVVTDFQTSGKGQGKNVWESEDGKNLLFSIALDMSFLKAENQFILTQIVSVTMINVLKNYLPEESLFIKWPNDIYFNDKKIAGILIKNEIKGIMMGTSIIGIGLNVNQTSFDDNLPNPISMKMITGKDFDLDELLSAISYQLSAISYQFSTFNYTNKLYRYKQWASYEHEGVVKEMMIIGYDQFGRLILKEKNDREVVCDLKEISFKV
;
A
#
# COMPACT_ATOMS: atom_id res chain seq x y z
N MET A 1 10.21 0.37 18.58
CA MET A 1 9.23 1.32 17.97
C MET A 1 8.35 1.94 19.04
N LYS A 2 8.02 3.24 18.92
CA LYS A 2 7.13 3.97 19.83
C LYS A 2 5.76 4.11 19.19
N ILE A 3 4.71 3.59 19.82
CA ILE A 3 3.33 3.68 19.33
C ILE A 3 2.62 4.83 20.05
N THR A 4 1.97 5.70 19.26
CA THR A 4 1.09 6.75 19.76
C THR A 4 -0.30 6.56 19.16
N HIS A 5 -1.32 6.41 20.01
CA HIS A 5 -2.69 6.20 19.62
C HIS A 5 -3.51 7.47 19.81
N PHE A 6 -4.28 7.84 18.78
CA PHE A 6 -5.23 8.95 18.79
C PHE A 6 -6.64 8.41 18.53
N LYS A 7 -7.63 9.02 19.17
CA LYS A 7 -9.02 8.71 18.86
C LYS A 7 -9.39 9.23 17.45
N THR A 8 -8.97 10.45 17.14
CA THR A 8 -9.25 11.09 15.85
C THR A 8 -8.06 11.94 15.40
N LEU A 9 -7.70 11.83 14.13
CA LEU A 9 -6.71 12.67 13.45
C LEU A 9 -7.24 13.09 12.07
N GLU A 10 -6.69 14.15 11.49
CA GLU A 10 -6.91 14.42 10.07
C GLU A 10 -6.34 13.29 9.20
N SER A 11 -5.07 12.94 9.44
CA SER A 11 -4.36 11.85 8.77
C SER A 11 -3.12 11.48 9.56
N THR A 12 -2.92 10.18 9.82
CA THR A 12 -1.71 9.67 10.50
C THR A 12 -0.44 9.99 9.71
N ASN A 13 -0.51 9.90 8.38
CA ASN A 13 0.61 10.21 7.48
C ASN A 13 0.95 11.71 7.52
N GLN A 14 -0.07 12.59 7.53
CA GLN A 14 0.14 14.03 7.61
C GLN A 14 0.68 14.44 8.99
N TYR A 15 0.24 13.79 10.06
CA TYR A 15 0.74 14.06 11.41
C TYR A 15 2.25 13.81 11.50
N LEU A 16 2.73 12.64 11.04
CA LEU A 16 4.17 12.35 11.02
C LEU A 16 4.93 13.29 10.08
N GLN A 17 4.35 13.65 8.94
CA GLN A 17 4.99 14.59 8.01
C GLN A 17 5.16 15.98 8.64
N ASN A 18 4.21 16.46 9.42
CA ASN A 18 4.31 17.74 10.12
C ASN A 18 5.45 17.69 11.15
N LEU A 19 5.54 16.65 11.96
CA LEU A 19 6.63 16.48 12.92
C LEU A 19 8.01 16.44 12.24
N LEU A 20 8.11 15.73 11.10
CA LEU A 20 9.35 15.68 10.32
C LEU A 20 9.74 17.08 9.80
N ASN A 21 8.77 17.85 9.31
CA ASN A 21 8.99 19.22 8.81
C ASN A 21 9.40 20.19 9.93
N GLU A 22 8.98 19.93 11.17
CA GLU A 22 9.38 20.69 12.38
C GLU A 22 10.77 20.26 12.89
N GLY A 23 11.41 19.29 12.21
CA GLY A 23 12.74 18.81 12.59
C GLY A 23 12.73 17.82 13.75
N VAL A 24 11.58 17.25 14.09
CA VAL A 24 11.47 16.20 15.12
C VAL A 24 11.98 14.89 14.52
N ASP A 25 12.82 14.20 15.27
CA ASP A 25 13.21 12.82 14.92
C ASP A 25 12.02 11.88 15.17
N ILE A 26 11.49 11.36 14.07
CA ILE A 26 10.34 10.46 14.06
C ILE A 26 10.69 9.02 13.69
N ALA A 27 11.98 8.70 13.53
CA ALA A 27 12.39 7.34 13.20
C ALA A 27 11.82 6.34 14.22
N ASP A 28 11.34 5.21 13.72
CA ASP A 28 10.68 4.15 14.51
C ASP A 28 9.39 4.56 15.26
N ASN A 29 8.79 5.71 14.92
CA ASN A 29 7.49 6.09 15.46
C ASN A 29 6.34 5.47 14.64
N ILE A 30 5.35 4.97 15.36
CA ILE A 30 4.07 4.52 14.82
C ILE A 30 2.97 5.42 15.34
N VAL A 31 2.16 5.94 14.46
CA VAL A 31 0.94 6.71 14.81
C VAL A 31 -0.26 5.95 14.29
N VAL A 32 -1.17 5.62 15.17
CA VAL A 32 -2.43 4.93 14.88
C VAL A 32 -3.61 5.79 15.31
N THR A 33 -4.74 5.68 14.64
CA THR A 33 -5.98 6.39 15.01
C THR A 33 -7.21 5.53 14.72
N ASP A 34 -8.26 5.71 15.54
CA ASP A 34 -9.54 5.05 15.32
C ASP A 34 -10.26 5.63 14.08
N PHE A 35 -10.10 6.95 13.86
CA PHE A 35 -10.77 7.65 12.76
C PHE A 35 -9.88 8.73 12.11
N GLN A 36 -9.95 8.84 10.79
CA GLN A 36 -9.34 9.93 10.02
C GLN A 36 -10.41 10.83 9.39
N THR A 37 -10.38 12.13 9.73
CA THR A 37 -11.32 13.12 9.16
C THR A 37 -10.97 13.52 7.74
N SER A 38 -9.71 13.30 7.32
CA SER A 38 -9.18 13.65 5.99
C SER A 38 -8.13 12.61 5.57
N GLY A 39 -8.52 11.31 5.60
CA GLY A 39 -7.66 10.21 5.20
C GLY A 39 -7.13 10.41 3.78
N LYS A 40 -5.82 10.20 3.57
CA LYS A 40 -5.18 10.43 2.28
C LYS A 40 -4.85 9.14 1.58
N GLY A 41 -5.22 9.06 0.30
CA GLY A 41 -4.73 8.08 -0.65
C GLY A 41 -3.70 8.68 -1.60
N GLN A 42 -3.40 7.99 -2.68
CA GLN A 42 -2.44 8.45 -3.67
C GLN A 42 -2.99 9.62 -4.51
N GLY A 43 -2.19 10.66 -4.68
CA GLY A 43 -2.56 11.86 -5.43
C GLY A 43 -3.66 12.67 -4.75
N LYS A 44 -4.86 12.69 -5.36
CA LYS A 44 -6.06 13.39 -4.82
C LYS A 44 -7.07 12.44 -4.19
N ASN A 45 -6.78 11.14 -4.15
CA ASN A 45 -7.71 10.15 -3.60
C ASN A 45 -7.81 10.30 -2.07
N VAL A 46 -9.00 10.03 -1.56
CA VAL A 46 -9.29 10.01 -0.13
C VAL A 46 -9.38 8.56 0.34
N TRP A 47 -8.93 8.29 1.56
CA TRP A 47 -9.16 7.04 2.25
C TRP A 47 -10.31 7.23 3.24
N GLU A 48 -11.40 6.53 3.00
CA GLU A 48 -12.60 6.58 3.84
C GLU A 48 -12.69 5.35 4.73
N SER A 49 -13.16 5.52 5.96
CA SER A 49 -13.32 4.44 6.93
C SER A 49 -14.34 4.79 8.01
N GLU A 50 -15.02 3.78 8.56
CA GLU A 50 -15.83 3.92 9.77
C GLU A 50 -14.94 3.99 11.02
N ASP A 51 -15.39 4.75 12.02
CA ASP A 51 -14.71 4.94 13.30
C ASP A 51 -14.52 3.59 14.03
N GLY A 52 -13.27 3.29 14.40
CA GLY A 52 -12.88 2.11 15.16
C GLY A 52 -13.07 0.77 14.43
N LYS A 53 -13.36 0.75 13.11
CA LYS A 53 -13.59 -0.49 12.35
C LYS A 53 -12.38 -0.97 11.57
N ASN A 54 -11.47 -0.09 11.25
CA ASN A 54 -10.35 -0.36 10.36
C ASN A 54 -9.02 -0.01 11.02
N LEU A 55 -7.94 -0.64 10.56
CA LEU A 55 -6.62 -0.31 11.04
C LEU A 55 -6.04 0.83 10.20
N LEU A 56 -5.88 2.00 10.83
CA LEU A 56 -5.41 3.24 10.22
C LEU A 56 -4.13 3.69 10.93
N PHE A 57 -3.00 3.51 10.31
CA PHE A 57 -1.73 3.89 10.94
C PHE A 57 -0.69 4.36 9.94
N SER A 58 0.33 5.02 10.44
CA SER A 58 1.56 5.33 9.71
C SER A 58 2.77 5.00 10.57
N ILE A 59 3.81 4.48 9.92
CA ILE A 59 5.11 4.19 10.51
C ILE A 59 6.19 5.01 9.82
N ALA A 60 7.12 5.57 10.57
CA ALA A 60 8.29 6.26 10.05
C ALA A 60 9.53 5.35 10.19
N LEU A 61 10.26 5.14 9.10
CA LEU A 61 11.46 4.31 9.04
C LEU A 61 12.64 5.12 8.51
N ASP A 62 13.82 4.94 9.09
CA ASP A 62 15.06 5.43 8.50
C ASP A 62 15.44 4.58 7.29
N MET A 63 15.47 5.21 6.11
CA MET A 63 15.83 4.58 4.85
C MET A 63 17.11 5.16 4.25
N SER A 64 17.95 5.79 5.08
CA SER A 64 19.18 6.48 4.67
C SER A 64 20.23 5.58 4.00
N PHE A 65 20.10 4.26 4.12
CA PHE A 65 20.92 3.27 3.42
C PHE A 65 20.49 3.01 1.97
N LEU A 66 19.32 3.52 1.54
CA LEU A 66 18.77 3.29 0.20
C LEU A 66 18.95 4.53 -0.68
N LYS A 67 19.40 4.33 -1.92
CA LYS A 67 19.46 5.40 -2.90
C LYS A 67 18.05 5.81 -3.34
N ALA A 68 17.84 7.11 -3.58
CA ALA A 68 16.57 7.68 -4.02
C ALA A 68 16.06 7.05 -5.34
N GLU A 69 16.95 6.71 -6.27
CA GLU A 69 16.61 6.01 -7.51
C GLU A 69 15.96 4.63 -7.30
N ASN A 70 16.21 4.00 -6.15
CA ASN A 70 15.72 2.69 -5.77
C ASN A 70 14.50 2.75 -4.83
N GLN A 71 13.86 3.90 -4.67
CA GLN A 71 12.75 4.10 -3.72
C GLN A 71 11.58 3.13 -3.91
N PHE A 72 11.38 2.61 -5.13
CA PHE A 72 10.31 1.64 -5.41
C PHE A 72 10.51 0.31 -4.66
N ILE A 73 11.73 -0.04 -4.29
CA ILE A 73 12.04 -1.21 -3.46
C ILE A 73 11.24 -1.17 -2.14
N LEU A 74 11.11 0.02 -1.53
CA LEU A 74 10.32 0.16 -0.29
C LEU A 74 8.84 -0.18 -0.52
N THR A 75 8.26 0.25 -1.65
CA THR A 75 6.90 -0.11 -2.01
C THR A 75 6.72 -1.62 -2.17
N GLN A 76 7.68 -2.28 -2.81
CA GLN A 76 7.65 -3.74 -2.98
C GLN A 76 7.69 -4.45 -1.63
N ILE A 77 8.63 -4.06 -0.76
CA ILE A 77 8.80 -4.65 0.57
C ILE A 77 7.52 -4.51 1.40
N VAL A 78 7.00 -3.31 1.50
CA VAL A 78 5.79 -3.04 2.30
C VAL A 78 4.60 -3.82 1.77
N SER A 79 4.39 -3.85 0.45
CA SER A 79 3.28 -4.58 -0.17
C SER A 79 3.37 -6.09 0.08
N VAL A 80 4.56 -6.67 -0.08
CA VAL A 80 4.77 -8.10 0.18
C VAL A 80 4.66 -8.41 1.68
N THR A 81 5.11 -7.52 2.55
CA THR A 81 4.92 -7.64 4.00
C THR A 81 3.44 -7.70 4.36
N MET A 82 2.61 -6.84 3.77
CA MET A 82 1.16 -6.90 3.95
C MET A 82 0.57 -8.25 3.52
N ILE A 83 0.95 -8.77 2.36
CA ILE A 83 0.55 -10.13 1.91
C ILE A 83 0.97 -11.18 2.93
N ASN A 84 2.23 -11.14 3.41
CA ASN A 84 2.77 -12.13 4.35
C ASN A 84 2.07 -12.11 5.72
N VAL A 85 1.58 -10.97 6.17
CA VAL A 85 0.76 -10.91 7.38
C VAL A 85 -0.65 -11.44 7.09
N LEU A 86 -1.29 -10.93 6.03
CA LEU A 86 -2.68 -11.24 5.72
C LEU A 86 -2.91 -12.72 5.38
N LYS A 87 -1.93 -13.43 4.81
CA LYS A 87 -2.05 -14.87 4.51
C LYS A 87 -2.22 -15.77 5.76
N ASN A 88 -1.93 -15.25 6.95
CA ASN A 88 -2.20 -15.98 8.20
C ASN A 88 -3.69 -15.95 8.58
N TYR A 89 -4.47 -15.07 7.96
CA TYR A 89 -5.89 -14.84 8.25
C TYR A 89 -6.79 -15.11 7.04
N LEU A 90 -6.25 -15.05 5.82
CA LEU A 90 -6.97 -15.13 4.55
C LEU A 90 -6.28 -16.10 3.59
N PRO A 91 -7.00 -16.74 2.64
CA PRO A 91 -6.41 -17.58 1.59
C PRO A 91 -5.34 -16.82 0.78
N GLU A 92 -4.11 -17.35 0.77
CA GLU A 92 -2.95 -16.69 0.14
C GLU A 92 -3.11 -16.56 -1.37
N GLU A 93 -3.76 -17.53 -2.02
CA GLU A 93 -4.01 -17.56 -3.46
C GLU A 93 -4.96 -16.47 -3.94
N SER A 94 -5.73 -15.88 -3.02
CA SER A 94 -6.65 -14.77 -3.29
C SER A 94 -6.05 -13.40 -2.98
N LEU A 95 -4.82 -13.34 -2.46
CA LEU A 95 -4.14 -12.10 -2.09
C LEU A 95 -3.20 -11.65 -3.20
N PHE A 96 -3.41 -10.44 -3.71
CA PHE A 96 -2.67 -9.83 -4.81
C PHE A 96 -2.24 -8.40 -4.47
N ILE A 97 -1.23 -7.93 -5.18
CA ILE A 97 -0.82 -6.53 -5.18
C ILE A 97 -1.30 -5.91 -6.49
N LYS A 98 -2.30 -5.04 -6.43
CA LYS A 98 -2.62 -4.20 -7.58
C LYS A 98 -1.60 -3.07 -7.63
N TRP A 99 -0.80 -3.08 -8.68
CA TRP A 99 0.24 -2.07 -8.89
C TRP A 99 -0.30 -0.63 -8.72
N PRO A 100 0.48 0.25 -8.05
CA PRO A 100 1.78 -0.06 -7.45
C PRO A 100 1.70 -0.55 -5.99
N ASN A 101 0.62 -0.32 -5.22
CA ASN A 101 0.65 -0.32 -3.76
C ASN A 101 -0.69 -0.66 -3.09
N ASP A 102 -1.69 -1.12 -3.84
CA ASP A 102 -2.96 -1.56 -3.26
C ASP A 102 -2.95 -3.08 -3.03
N ILE A 103 -3.44 -3.51 -1.87
CA ILE A 103 -3.63 -4.93 -1.59
C ILE A 103 -5.06 -5.31 -1.95
N TYR A 104 -5.17 -6.35 -2.75
CA TYR A 104 -6.43 -6.90 -3.22
C TYR A 104 -6.67 -8.30 -2.65
N PHE A 105 -7.92 -8.58 -2.38
CA PHE A 105 -8.45 -9.93 -2.19
C PHE A 105 -9.35 -10.25 -3.39
N ASN A 106 -8.92 -11.18 -4.24
CA ASN A 106 -9.48 -11.36 -5.59
C ASN A 106 -9.50 -10.01 -6.35
N ASP A 107 -10.69 -9.54 -6.75
CA ASP A 107 -10.88 -8.30 -7.50
C ASP A 107 -11.23 -7.09 -6.62
N LYS A 108 -11.11 -7.21 -5.29
CA LYS A 108 -11.55 -6.19 -4.34
C LYS A 108 -10.41 -5.66 -3.48
N LYS A 109 -10.40 -4.35 -3.26
CA LYS A 109 -9.39 -3.66 -2.46
C LYS A 109 -9.61 -3.88 -0.98
N ILE A 110 -8.64 -4.50 -0.29
CA ILE A 110 -8.66 -4.72 1.15
C ILE A 110 -7.77 -3.73 1.91
N ALA A 111 -6.65 -3.28 1.29
CA ALA A 111 -5.78 -2.28 1.89
C ALA A 111 -5.18 -1.34 0.85
N GLY A 112 -4.80 -0.13 1.31
CA GLY A 112 -4.03 0.85 0.56
C GLY A 112 -2.78 1.26 1.32
N ILE A 113 -1.69 1.50 0.59
CA ILE A 113 -0.40 1.92 1.14
C ILE A 113 -0.05 3.28 0.55
N LEU A 114 0.36 4.23 1.38
CA LEU A 114 0.81 5.55 0.95
C LEU A 114 2.20 5.83 1.52
N ILE A 115 3.21 5.88 0.67
CA ILE A 115 4.59 6.13 1.07
C ILE A 115 5.00 7.55 0.67
N LYS A 116 5.59 8.26 1.62
CA LYS A 116 6.26 9.54 1.40
C LYS A 116 7.71 9.43 1.83
N ASN A 117 8.61 9.74 0.91
CA ASN A 117 10.04 9.64 1.13
C ASN A 117 10.65 11.05 1.28
N GLU A 118 11.43 11.26 2.32
CA GLU A 118 12.37 12.35 2.37
C GLU A 118 13.59 11.98 1.51
N ILE A 119 14.05 12.93 0.69
CA ILE A 119 15.24 12.73 -0.16
C ILE A 119 16.34 13.70 0.30
N LYS A 120 17.52 13.15 0.59
CA LYS A 120 18.71 13.88 1.01
C LYS A 120 19.84 13.67 0.00
N GLY A 121 19.94 14.57 -0.99
CA GLY A 121 20.85 14.40 -2.11
C GLY A 121 20.48 13.21 -2.98
N ILE A 122 21.36 12.21 -3.05
CA ILE A 122 21.16 10.97 -3.82
C ILE A 122 20.61 9.81 -2.97
N MET A 123 20.46 10.03 -1.65
CA MET A 123 19.97 9.02 -0.71
C MET A 123 18.55 9.34 -0.24
N MET A 124 17.84 8.34 0.21
CA MET A 124 16.62 8.55 0.99
C MET A 124 16.98 9.04 2.40
N GLY A 125 16.05 9.65 3.07
CA GLY A 125 16.06 9.93 4.50
C GLY A 125 14.97 9.12 5.19
N THR A 126 14.17 9.78 6.02
CA THR A 126 13.02 9.16 6.68
C THR A 126 11.89 8.91 5.69
N SER A 127 11.35 7.71 5.67
CA SER A 127 10.16 7.35 4.89
C SER A 127 8.97 7.18 5.82
N ILE A 128 7.85 7.81 5.47
CA ILE A 128 6.57 7.69 6.17
C ILE A 128 5.67 6.77 5.36
N ILE A 129 5.30 5.64 5.95
CA ILE A 129 4.50 4.59 5.33
C ILE A 129 3.13 4.61 6.00
N GLY A 130 2.12 5.12 5.32
CA GLY A 130 0.72 5.07 5.74
C GLY A 130 0.05 3.81 5.22
N ILE A 131 -0.68 3.12 6.08
CA ILE A 131 -1.45 1.92 5.75
C ILE A 131 -2.87 2.08 6.26
N GLY A 132 -3.83 1.92 5.35
CA GLY A 132 -5.23 1.71 5.65
C GLY A 132 -5.62 0.28 5.31
N LEU A 133 -6.05 -0.51 6.30
CA LEU A 133 -6.51 -1.89 6.13
C LEU A 133 -7.97 -1.97 6.55
N ASN A 134 -8.83 -2.41 5.65
CA ASN A 134 -10.23 -2.68 5.93
C ASN A 134 -10.36 -3.98 6.75
N VAL A 135 -10.76 -3.85 8.01
CA VAL A 135 -10.79 -4.98 8.95
C VAL A 135 -12.20 -5.41 9.28
N ASN A 136 -12.91 -4.62 10.08
CA ASN A 136 -14.23 -4.98 10.64
C ASN A 136 -15.40 -4.21 10.02
N GLN A 137 -15.13 -3.27 9.11
CA GLN A 137 -16.18 -2.52 8.40
C GLN A 137 -16.93 -3.44 7.44
N THR A 138 -18.26 -3.34 7.43
CA THR A 138 -19.14 -4.19 6.58
C THR A 138 -19.96 -3.40 5.58
N SER A 139 -19.98 -2.06 5.69
CA SER A 139 -20.66 -1.16 4.77
C SER A 139 -19.67 -0.13 4.26
N PHE A 140 -19.66 0.12 2.97
CA PHE A 140 -18.80 1.09 2.30
C PHE A 140 -19.65 2.00 1.42
N ASP A 141 -19.19 3.23 1.16
CA ASP A 141 -19.85 4.12 0.22
C ASP A 141 -19.88 3.50 -1.18
N ASP A 142 -21.02 3.58 -1.86
CA ASP A 142 -21.23 3.00 -3.20
C ASP A 142 -20.33 3.62 -4.28
N ASN A 143 -19.76 4.82 -4.02
CA ASN A 143 -18.80 5.45 -4.92
C ASN A 143 -17.39 4.89 -4.82
N LEU A 144 -17.10 4.09 -3.78
CA LEU A 144 -15.78 3.48 -3.64
C LEU A 144 -15.62 2.29 -4.59
N PRO A 145 -14.53 2.25 -5.35
CA PRO A 145 -14.30 1.16 -6.27
C PRO A 145 -13.99 -0.14 -5.50
N ASN A 146 -14.94 -1.07 -5.53
CA ASN A 146 -14.80 -2.46 -5.07
C ASN A 146 -14.06 -2.69 -3.72
N PRO A 147 -14.42 -2.02 -2.62
CA PRO A 147 -13.82 -2.27 -1.32
C PRO A 147 -14.28 -3.62 -0.75
N ILE A 148 -13.43 -4.21 0.11
CA ILE A 148 -13.76 -5.39 0.91
C ILE A 148 -13.01 -5.31 2.24
N SER A 149 -13.55 -5.95 3.29
CA SER A 149 -12.87 -6.07 4.59
C SER A 149 -12.60 -7.52 4.96
N MET A 150 -11.71 -7.73 5.92
CA MET A 150 -11.42 -9.06 6.48
C MET A 150 -12.69 -9.71 7.04
N LYS A 151 -13.53 -8.94 7.75
CA LYS A 151 -14.81 -9.42 8.28
C LYS A 151 -15.80 -9.85 7.19
N MET A 152 -15.89 -9.10 6.09
CA MET A 152 -16.75 -9.48 4.96
C MET A 152 -16.30 -10.80 4.29
N ILE A 153 -15.00 -11.08 4.31
CA ILE A 153 -14.43 -12.32 3.74
C ILE A 153 -14.68 -13.50 4.66
N THR A 154 -14.47 -13.33 5.97
CA THR A 154 -14.39 -14.43 6.92
C THR A 154 -15.62 -14.59 7.81
N GLY A 155 -16.46 -13.57 7.92
CA GLY A 155 -17.57 -13.47 8.87
C GLY A 155 -17.15 -13.23 10.33
N LYS A 156 -15.85 -13.00 10.61
CA LYS A 156 -15.31 -12.84 11.95
C LYS A 156 -14.81 -11.42 12.20
N ASP A 157 -14.89 -10.98 13.45
CA ASP A 157 -14.19 -9.77 13.91
C ASP A 157 -12.72 -10.09 14.19
N PHE A 158 -11.86 -9.09 13.96
CA PHE A 158 -10.43 -9.16 14.22
C PHE A 158 -10.01 -8.05 15.19
N ASP A 159 -9.05 -8.37 16.04
CA ASP A 159 -8.42 -7.41 16.94
C ASP A 159 -7.45 -6.51 16.14
N LEU A 160 -7.66 -5.20 16.22
CA LEU A 160 -6.86 -4.22 15.47
C LEU A 160 -5.43 -4.10 16.04
N ASP A 161 -5.27 -4.25 17.37
CA ASP A 161 -3.95 -4.15 18.03
C ASP A 161 -3.10 -5.39 17.73
N GLU A 162 -3.71 -6.58 17.62
CA GLU A 162 -3.02 -7.80 17.17
C GLU A 162 -2.50 -7.63 15.74
N LEU A 163 -3.34 -7.13 14.82
CA LEU A 163 -2.95 -6.87 13.43
C LEU A 163 -1.87 -5.79 13.34
N LEU A 164 -2.00 -4.68 14.10
CA LEU A 164 -0.97 -3.64 14.16
C LEU A 164 0.36 -4.22 14.63
N SER A 165 0.34 -5.04 15.67
CA SER A 165 1.54 -5.68 16.22
C SER A 165 2.21 -6.59 15.21
N ALA A 166 1.44 -7.44 14.51
CA ALA A 166 1.96 -8.34 13.49
C ALA A 166 2.58 -7.60 12.30
N ILE A 167 1.91 -6.56 11.81
CA ILE A 167 2.41 -5.77 10.67
C ILE A 167 3.64 -4.96 11.06
N SER A 168 3.60 -4.24 12.20
CA SER A 168 4.71 -3.40 12.64
C SER A 168 5.96 -4.21 12.97
N TYR A 169 5.80 -5.40 13.55
CA TYR A 169 6.92 -6.32 13.78
C TYR A 169 7.62 -6.71 12.48
N GLN A 170 6.88 -7.07 11.44
CA GLN A 170 7.49 -7.40 10.15
C GLN A 170 8.09 -6.18 9.44
N LEU A 171 7.45 -5.01 9.54
CA LEU A 171 7.99 -3.77 8.97
C LEU A 171 9.27 -3.31 9.69
N SER A 172 9.42 -3.59 10.99
CA SER A 172 10.66 -3.26 11.72
C SER A 172 11.89 -4.02 11.24
N ALA A 173 11.69 -5.17 10.62
CA ALA A 173 12.77 -6.01 10.10
C ALA A 173 13.19 -5.65 8.65
N ILE A 174 12.62 -4.61 8.04
CA ILE A 174 12.89 -4.23 6.64
C ILE A 174 14.40 -4.01 6.36
N SER A 175 15.14 -3.44 7.30
CA SER A 175 16.58 -3.18 7.13
C SER A 175 17.45 -4.43 6.90
N TYR A 176 16.93 -5.63 7.17
CA TYR A 176 17.70 -6.89 7.14
C TYR A 176 17.27 -7.90 6.06
N GLN A 177 16.19 -7.65 5.29
CA GLN A 177 15.57 -8.69 4.45
C GLN A 177 15.44 -8.35 2.95
N PHE A 178 16.34 -7.61 2.36
CA PHE A 178 16.24 -7.20 0.94
C PHE A 178 16.17 -8.33 -0.10
N SER A 179 16.49 -9.59 0.22
CA SER A 179 16.77 -10.63 -0.77
C SER A 179 15.63 -11.61 -1.09
N THR A 180 14.47 -11.53 -0.44
CA THR A 180 13.44 -12.59 -0.52
C THR A 180 12.07 -12.16 -1.05
N PHE A 181 11.92 -10.94 -1.59
CA PHE A 181 10.60 -10.43 -1.95
C PHE A 181 10.22 -10.76 -3.39
N ASN A 182 9.15 -11.51 -3.55
CA ASN A 182 8.59 -11.86 -4.86
C ASN A 182 7.36 -10.99 -5.20
N TYR A 183 7.57 -9.67 -5.30
CA TYR A 183 6.52 -8.71 -5.63
C TYR A 183 5.86 -9.02 -6.98
N THR A 184 6.65 -9.38 -7.99
CA THR A 184 6.16 -9.63 -9.36
C THR A 184 5.11 -10.75 -9.41
N ASN A 185 5.36 -11.86 -8.71
CA ASN A 185 4.46 -13.01 -8.73
C ASN A 185 3.15 -12.78 -7.96
N LYS A 186 3.10 -11.74 -7.13
CA LYS A 186 1.90 -11.31 -6.42
C LYS A 186 1.15 -10.19 -7.13
N LEU A 187 1.66 -9.71 -8.29
CA LEU A 187 0.95 -8.68 -9.04
C LEU A 187 -0.41 -9.20 -9.54
N TYR A 188 -1.43 -8.42 -9.25
CA TYR A 188 -2.79 -8.63 -9.76
C TYR A 188 -2.79 -8.63 -11.29
N ARG A 189 -3.34 -9.68 -11.90
CA ARG A 189 -3.37 -9.93 -13.35
C ARG A 189 -1.99 -10.08 -14.03
N TYR A 190 -0.95 -10.46 -13.25
CA TYR A 190 0.38 -10.74 -13.83
C TYR A 190 0.31 -11.87 -14.83
N LYS A 191 0.87 -11.62 -16.04
CA LYS A 191 0.84 -12.55 -17.19
C LYS A 191 -0.57 -12.99 -17.64
N GLN A 192 -1.57 -12.14 -17.39
CA GLN A 192 -2.94 -12.35 -17.86
C GLN A 192 -3.32 -11.23 -18.82
N TRP A 193 -4.01 -11.58 -19.92
CA TRP A 193 -4.63 -10.61 -20.81
C TRP A 193 -5.84 -9.99 -20.12
N ALA A 194 -5.89 -8.66 -20.06
CA ALA A 194 -7.00 -7.94 -19.45
C ALA A 194 -7.17 -6.56 -20.09
N SER A 195 -8.30 -5.93 -19.83
CA SER A 195 -8.62 -4.59 -20.33
C SER A 195 -7.99 -3.51 -19.49
N TYR A 196 -7.26 -2.62 -20.14
CA TYR A 196 -6.66 -1.43 -19.55
C TYR A 196 -6.97 -0.20 -20.39
N GLU A 197 -7.18 0.94 -19.73
CA GLU A 197 -7.23 2.22 -20.41
C GLU A 197 -5.85 2.89 -20.32
N HIS A 198 -5.30 3.22 -21.48
CA HIS A 198 -4.06 3.95 -21.66
C HIS A 198 -4.25 5.03 -22.72
N GLU A 199 -3.86 6.28 -22.42
CA GLU A 199 -4.06 7.45 -23.32
C GLU A 199 -5.52 7.62 -23.77
N GLY A 200 -6.49 7.32 -22.90
CA GLY A 200 -7.92 7.42 -23.17
C GLY A 200 -8.50 6.30 -24.06
N VAL A 201 -7.68 5.29 -24.42
CA VAL A 201 -8.11 4.14 -25.22
C VAL A 201 -8.08 2.87 -24.39
N VAL A 202 -9.20 2.12 -24.42
CA VAL A 202 -9.27 0.79 -23.76
C VAL A 202 -8.69 -0.25 -24.71
N LYS A 203 -7.69 -0.99 -24.23
CA LYS A 203 -7.00 -2.06 -24.97
C LYS A 203 -6.83 -3.29 -24.10
N GLU A 204 -6.79 -4.47 -24.73
CA GLU A 204 -6.30 -5.68 -24.09
C GLU A 204 -4.77 -5.69 -24.06
N MET A 205 -4.21 -5.72 -22.85
CA MET A 205 -2.77 -5.79 -22.61
C MET A 205 -2.46 -6.81 -21.52
N MET A 206 -1.20 -7.17 -21.37
CA MET A 206 -0.72 -8.12 -20.37
C MET A 206 0.40 -7.48 -19.56
N ILE A 207 0.26 -7.48 -18.23
CA ILE A 207 1.33 -7.05 -17.34
C ILE A 207 2.47 -8.08 -17.42
N ILE A 208 3.67 -7.62 -17.83
CA ILE A 208 4.87 -8.46 -17.93
C ILE A 208 5.93 -8.12 -16.88
N GLY A 209 5.78 -7.00 -16.15
CA GLY A 209 6.69 -6.60 -15.10
C GLY A 209 6.63 -5.11 -14.78
N TYR A 210 7.71 -4.61 -14.27
CA TYR A 210 7.97 -3.19 -13.98
C TYR A 210 9.46 -2.91 -14.16
N ASP A 211 9.82 -1.65 -14.39
CA ASP A 211 11.21 -1.23 -14.50
C ASP A 211 11.84 -0.88 -13.13
N GLN A 212 13.11 -0.47 -13.14
CA GLN A 212 13.85 -0.11 -11.92
C GLN A 212 13.23 1.07 -11.16
N PHE A 213 12.45 1.92 -11.84
CA PHE A 213 11.77 3.07 -11.22
C PHE A 213 10.36 2.71 -10.71
N GLY A 214 9.91 1.47 -10.96
CA GLY A 214 8.60 0.97 -10.57
C GLY A 214 7.50 1.27 -11.58
N ARG A 215 7.82 1.73 -12.80
CA ARG A 215 6.84 1.94 -13.85
C ARG A 215 6.37 0.58 -14.39
N LEU A 216 5.07 0.46 -14.61
CA LEU A 216 4.46 -0.80 -15.06
C LEU A 216 4.82 -1.06 -16.52
N ILE A 217 5.21 -2.30 -16.84
CA ILE A 217 5.48 -2.73 -18.22
C ILE A 217 4.35 -3.65 -18.65
N LEU A 218 3.66 -3.23 -19.71
CA LEU A 218 2.58 -4.00 -20.34
C LEU A 218 2.98 -4.38 -21.76
N LYS A 219 2.44 -5.50 -22.22
CA LYS A 219 2.61 -6.01 -23.58
C LYS A 219 1.28 -5.96 -24.31
N GLU A 220 1.25 -5.38 -25.52
CA GLU A 220 0.13 -5.42 -26.46
C GLU A 220 0.13 -6.74 -27.26
N LYS A 221 -0.99 -7.08 -27.92
CA LYS A 221 -1.10 -8.31 -28.75
C LYS A 221 -0.18 -8.36 -29.96
N ASN A 222 0.31 -7.21 -30.39
CA ASN A 222 1.31 -7.08 -31.47
C ASN A 222 2.76 -7.18 -30.99
N ASP A 223 2.98 -7.66 -29.74
CA ASP A 223 4.26 -7.78 -29.07
C ASP A 223 4.94 -6.44 -28.69
N ARG A 224 4.28 -5.31 -28.90
CA ARG A 224 4.79 -4.02 -28.44
C ARG A 224 4.74 -3.90 -26.92
N GLU A 225 5.84 -3.46 -26.32
CA GLU A 225 5.88 -3.10 -24.90
C GLU A 225 5.52 -1.64 -24.68
N VAL A 226 4.74 -1.39 -23.64
CA VAL A 226 4.31 -0.06 -23.19
C VAL A 226 4.73 0.09 -21.74
N VAL A 227 5.49 1.14 -21.44
CA VAL A 227 5.90 1.49 -20.07
C VAL A 227 5.01 2.60 -19.58
N CYS A 228 4.31 2.37 -18.49
CA CYS A 228 3.34 3.32 -17.91
C CYS A 228 3.79 3.81 -16.56
N ASP A 229 3.77 5.12 -16.37
CA ASP A 229 3.88 5.73 -15.06
C ASP A 229 2.51 5.72 -14.36
N LEU A 230 2.54 6.07 -13.08
CA LEU A 230 1.33 6.18 -12.29
C LEU A 230 0.35 7.18 -12.93
N LYS A 231 -0.94 6.81 -12.98
CA LYS A 231 -2.04 7.54 -13.63
C LYS A 231 -2.08 7.49 -15.17
N GLU A 232 -1.09 6.93 -15.83
CA GLU A 232 -1.14 6.72 -17.28
C GLU A 232 -1.95 5.48 -17.66
N ILE A 233 -2.20 4.59 -16.67
CA ILE A 233 -2.91 3.34 -16.86
C ILE A 233 -4.06 3.19 -15.86
N SER A 234 -5.22 2.75 -16.35
CA SER A 234 -6.39 2.41 -15.54
C SER A 234 -6.82 0.98 -15.80
N PHE A 235 -6.97 0.21 -14.73
CA PHE A 235 -7.44 -1.17 -14.79
C PHE A 235 -8.96 -1.17 -15.01
N LYS A 236 -9.42 -1.82 -16.07
CA LYS A 236 -10.87 -1.97 -16.33
C LYS A 236 -11.36 -3.33 -15.86
N VAL A 237 -12.60 -3.36 -15.38
CA VAL A 237 -13.29 -4.58 -14.96
C VAL A 237 -13.99 -5.19 -16.17
#